data_36069e168a16a988fdb5ba504b2bee62
#
_entry.id   36069e168a16a988fdb5ba504b2bee62
#
_cell.length_a   1.000
_cell.length_b   1.000
_cell.length_c   1.000
_cell.angle_alpha   90.00
_cell.angle_beta   90.00
_cell.angle_gamma   90.00
#
_symmetry.space_group_name_H-M   'P 1'
#
loop_
_entity.id
_entity.type
_entity.pdbx_description
1 polymer ?
#
loop_
_entity_poly.entity_id
_entity_poly.type
_entity_poly.pdbx_seq_one_letter_code
_entity_poly.pdbx_strand_id
1 'polypeptide(L)'
;HRARLISEEIVRAFLDRELDEVRIFYTEMQSAVTMEPVNMQLLPLKKAEFLPNQAMLADMPQEEIVLSPSADVLLNTMIPNYLTGLIYGCLVEAYASENNARMMAMEGATNSAKQMLSIEYNRARQAAITQEITEIVSGAKAQKRK
;
A
#
# COMPACT_ATOMS: atom_id res chain seq x y z
N HIS A 1 -8.06 17.73 6.44
CA HIS A 1 -9.31 18.04 7.15
C HIS A 1 -9.99 16.78 7.70
N ARG A 2 -10.21 15.72 6.91
CA ARG A 2 -10.87 14.48 7.36
C ARG A 2 -10.13 13.76 8.49
N ALA A 3 -8.80 13.64 8.40
CA ALA A 3 -7.99 13.01 9.43
C ALA A 3 -8.16 13.70 10.79
N ARG A 4 -8.27 15.02 10.80
CA ARG A 4 -8.49 15.80 12.00
C ARG A 4 -9.86 15.52 12.64
N LEU A 5 -10.92 15.45 11.84
CA LEU A 5 -12.26 15.13 12.34
C LEU A 5 -12.30 13.73 12.96
N ILE A 6 -11.67 12.74 12.30
CA ILE A 6 -11.56 11.37 12.82
C ILE A 6 -10.76 11.36 14.13
N SER A 7 -9.64 12.09 14.19
CA SER A 7 -8.82 12.19 15.39
C SER A 7 -9.58 12.81 16.57
N GLU A 8 -10.30 13.90 16.33
CA GLU A 8 -11.08 14.58 17.36
C GLU A 8 -12.20 13.68 17.93
N GLU A 9 -12.88 12.91 17.06
CA GLU A 9 -13.93 11.98 17.48
C GLU A 9 -13.35 10.80 18.28
N ILE A 10 -12.24 10.23 17.85
CA ILE A 10 -11.55 9.12 18.55
C ILE A 10 -11.07 9.58 19.93
N VAL A 11 -10.43 10.74 20.01
CA VAL A 11 -9.92 11.28 21.27
C VAL A 11 -11.08 11.56 22.23
N ARG A 12 -12.18 12.12 21.75
CA ARG A 12 -13.39 12.37 22.55
C ARG A 12 -13.95 11.07 23.13
N ALA A 13 -14.22 10.08 22.28
CA ALA A 13 -14.77 8.79 22.71
C ALA A 13 -13.84 8.06 23.70
N PHE A 14 -12.52 8.21 23.55
CA PHE A 14 -11.56 7.66 24.48
C PHE A 14 -11.56 8.40 25.84
N LEU A 15 -11.65 9.73 25.84
CA LEU A 15 -11.73 10.53 27.07
C LEU A 15 -13.05 10.31 27.81
N ASP A 16 -14.14 10.13 27.09
CA ASP A 16 -15.48 9.84 27.64
C ASP A 16 -15.60 8.38 28.14
N ARG A 17 -14.51 7.58 28.03
CA ARG A 17 -14.42 6.16 28.41
C ARG A 17 -15.43 5.26 27.68
N GLU A 18 -15.81 5.65 26.48
CA GLU A 18 -16.58 4.78 25.58
C GLU A 18 -15.69 3.73 24.90
N LEU A 19 -14.38 4.02 24.79
CA LEU A 19 -13.37 3.13 24.19
C LEU A 19 -12.21 2.95 25.16
N ASP A 20 -11.79 1.69 25.33
CA ASP A 20 -10.61 1.32 26.14
C ASP A 20 -9.34 1.26 25.31
N GLU A 21 -9.47 0.86 24.04
CA GLU A 21 -8.34 0.71 23.12
C GLU A 21 -8.76 1.11 21.71
N VAL A 22 -7.90 1.81 21.01
CA VAL A 22 -8.07 2.16 19.60
C VAL A 22 -6.90 1.62 18.79
N ARG A 23 -7.21 0.85 17.75
CA ARG A 23 -6.23 0.30 16.81
C ARG A 23 -6.55 0.76 15.41
N ILE A 24 -5.51 1.03 14.63
CA ILE A 24 -5.60 1.33 13.22
C ILE A 24 -4.98 0.21 12.40
N PHE A 25 -5.72 -0.23 11.37
CA PHE A 25 -5.25 -1.19 10.38
C PHE A 25 -5.07 -0.44 9.07
N TYR A 26 -3.90 -0.50 8.50
CA TYR A 26 -3.60 0.12 7.21
C TYR A 26 -2.63 -0.74 6.42
N THR A 27 -2.47 -0.44 5.14
CA THR A 27 -1.49 -1.12 4.29
C THR A 27 -0.26 -0.26 4.16
N GLU A 28 0.88 -0.80 4.56
CA GLU A 28 2.19 -0.18 4.46
C GLU A 28 2.92 -0.68 3.22
N MET A 29 3.55 0.22 2.50
CA MET A 29 4.35 -0.08 1.33
C MET A 29 5.82 -0.24 1.74
N GLN A 30 6.26 -1.48 1.95
CA GLN A 30 7.67 -1.78 2.25
C GLN A 30 8.57 -1.62 1.03
N SER A 31 8.04 -1.93 -0.16
CA SER A 31 8.71 -1.74 -1.44
C SER A 31 7.70 -1.50 -2.56
N ALA A 32 8.18 -1.16 -3.75
CA ALA A 32 7.33 -0.97 -4.93
C ALA A 32 6.46 -2.20 -5.27
N VAL A 33 6.86 -3.39 -4.82
CA VAL A 33 6.19 -4.68 -5.11
C VAL A 33 5.52 -5.28 -3.88
N THR A 34 6.03 -4.97 -2.67
CA THR A 34 5.59 -5.61 -1.43
C THR A 34 4.80 -4.64 -0.58
N MET A 35 3.57 -5.02 -0.29
CA MET A 35 2.65 -4.28 0.57
C MET A 35 2.17 -5.21 1.67
N GLU A 36 2.22 -4.76 2.91
CA GLU A 36 1.82 -5.54 4.06
C GLU A 36 0.75 -4.84 4.90
N PRO A 37 -0.24 -5.58 5.41
CA PRO A 37 -1.19 -5.04 6.34
C PRO A 37 -0.51 -4.85 7.71
N VAL A 38 -0.56 -3.65 8.23
CA VAL A 38 -0.01 -3.28 9.54
C VAL A 38 -1.13 -2.98 10.52
N ASN A 39 -0.96 -3.46 11.74
CA ASN A 39 -1.82 -3.17 12.87
C ASN A 39 -1.04 -2.36 13.90
N MET A 40 -1.47 -1.13 14.15
CA MET A 40 -0.85 -0.24 15.11
C MET A 40 -1.85 0.19 16.18
N GLN A 41 -1.43 0.16 17.43
CA GLN A 41 -2.21 0.69 18.53
C GLN A 41 -2.10 2.22 18.55
N LEU A 42 -3.24 2.89 18.46
CA LEU A 42 -3.31 4.34 18.47
C LEU A 42 -3.46 4.90 19.89
N LEU A 43 -4.34 4.27 20.67
CA LEU A 43 -4.60 4.61 22.07
C LEU A 43 -4.79 3.34 22.90
N PRO A 44 -4.37 3.30 24.18
CA PRO A 44 -3.50 4.29 24.84
C PRO A 44 -2.08 4.32 24.25
N LEU A 45 -1.43 5.48 24.31
CA LEU A 45 -0.05 5.64 23.85
C LEU A 45 0.90 4.85 24.74
N LYS A 46 1.76 4.02 24.16
CA LYS A 46 2.78 3.23 24.89
C LYS A 46 4.04 4.06 25.05
N LYS A 47 4.48 4.27 26.29
CA LYS A 47 5.74 4.97 26.58
C LYS A 47 6.95 4.36 25.88
N ALA A 48 6.97 3.04 25.67
CA ALA A 48 8.08 2.34 25.02
C ALA A 48 8.32 2.77 23.56
N GLU A 49 7.30 3.23 22.87
CA GLU A 49 7.42 3.71 21.49
C GLU A 49 8.08 5.09 21.36
N PHE A 50 8.09 5.85 22.48
CA PHE A 50 8.65 7.21 22.53
C PHE A 50 10.03 7.28 23.22
N LEU A 51 10.48 6.18 23.83
CA LEU A 51 11.79 6.13 24.46
C LEU A 51 12.83 5.74 23.40
N PRO A 52 13.84 6.61 23.14
CA PRO A 52 14.97 6.22 22.32
C PRO A 52 15.66 5.00 22.93
N ASN A 53 16.21 4.13 22.09
CA ASN A 53 16.95 2.95 22.52
C ASN A 53 17.94 3.33 23.63
N GLN A 54 17.95 2.60 24.74
CA GLN A 54 18.83 2.87 25.89
C GLN A 54 20.31 2.99 25.52
N ALA A 55 20.73 2.36 24.42
CA ALA A 55 22.09 2.50 23.86
C ALA A 55 22.37 3.91 23.30
N MET A 56 21.36 4.63 22.80
CA MET A 56 21.52 6.01 22.33
C MET A 56 21.51 7.04 23.46
N LEU A 57 20.88 6.71 24.59
CA LEU A 57 20.82 7.60 25.77
C LEU A 57 22.13 7.62 26.55
N ALA A 58 22.97 6.57 26.44
CA ALA A 58 24.23 6.48 27.19
C ALA A 58 25.29 7.50 26.73
N ASP A 59 25.22 7.95 25.46
CA ASP A 59 26.18 8.90 24.86
C ASP A 59 25.64 10.34 24.72
N MET A 60 24.40 10.61 25.12
CA MET A 60 23.85 11.97 25.08
C MET A 60 24.09 12.70 26.39
N PRO A 61 24.63 13.93 26.36
CA PRO A 61 24.68 14.79 27.54
C PRO A 61 23.23 14.99 28.04
N GLN A 62 23.01 14.68 29.30
CA GLN A 62 21.73 14.90 29.95
C GLN A 62 21.58 16.41 30.21
N GLU A 63 21.03 17.12 29.26
CA GLU A 63 20.62 18.50 29.47
C GLU A 63 19.25 18.47 30.19
N GLU A 64 19.17 19.30 31.24
CA GLU A 64 17.92 19.50 31.98
C GLU A 64 16.93 20.26 31.09
N ILE A 65 15.95 19.52 30.50
CA ILE A 65 14.95 20.12 29.63
C ILE A 65 13.93 20.86 30.49
N VAL A 66 13.97 22.18 30.43
CA VAL A 66 12.97 23.04 31.09
C VAL A 66 11.77 23.22 30.16
N LEU A 67 10.63 22.66 30.57
CA LEU A 67 9.36 22.77 29.83
C LEU A 67 8.53 23.95 30.38
N SER A 68 8.14 24.87 29.53
CA SER A 68 7.29 25.99 29.89
C SER A 68 5.97 25.92 29.09
N PRO A 69 4.78 26.02 29.74
CA PRO A 69 4.54 26.28 31.16
C PRO A 69 4.66 25.00 32.04
N SER A 70 4.35 23.81 31.55
CA SER A 70 4.55 22.53 32.23
C SER A 70 4.44 21.36 31.23
N ALA A 71 4.99 20.20 31.60
CA ALA A 71 4.93 19.01 30.78
C ALA A 71 3.49 18.58 30.45
N ASP A 72 2.58 18.65 31.41
CA ASP A 72 1.19 18.24 31.23
C ASP A 72 0.45 19.13 30.23
N VAL A 73 0.62 20.44 30.30
CA VAL A 73 0.00 21.39 29.36
C VAL A 73 0.54 21.17 27.95
N LEU A 74 1.84 20.95 27.82
CA LEU A 74 2.49 20.68 26.54
C LEU A 74 1.99 19.37 25.92
N LEU A 75 1.95 18.30 26.71
CA LEU A 75 1.47 16.99 26.24
C LEU A 75 0.02 17.04 25.82
N ASN A 76 -0.85 17.68 26.59
CA ASN A 76 -2.27 17.83 26.25
C ASN A 76 -2.50 18.59 24.94
N THR A 77 -1.59 19.48 24.56
CA THR A 77 -1.65 20.20 23.28
C THR A 77 -1.03 19.41 22.14
N MET A 78 0.04 18.66 22.41
CA MET A 78 0.78 17.94 21.39
C MET A 78 0.11 16.62 20.98
N ILE A 79 -0.47 15.89 21.93
CA ILE A 79 -1.06 14.56 21.67
C ILE A 79 -2.14 14.60 20.58
N PRO A 80 -3.13 15.50 20.58
CA PRO A 80 -4.13 15.55 19.51
C PRO A 80 -3.54 15.84 18.14
N ASN A 81 -2.52 16.70 18.06
CA ASN A 81 -1.82 17.00 16.82
C ASN A 81 -1.00 15.81 16.32
N TYR A 82 -0.34 15.10 17.23
CA TYR A 82 0.40 13.87 16.93
C TYR A 82 -0.54 12.79 16.37
N LEU A 83 -1.67 12.53 17.02
CA LEU A 83 -2.67 11.56 16.56
C LEU A 83 -3.24 11.93 15.18
N THR A 84 -3.52 13.21 14.97
CA THR A 84 -3.97 13.72 13.67
C THR A 84 -2.93 13.45 12.57
N GLY A 85 -1.66 13.71 12.86
CA GLY A 85 -0.55 13.44 11.94
C GLY A 85 -0.39 11.96 11.65
N LEU A 86 -0.49 11.13 12.67
CA LEU A 86 -0.39 9.67 12.54
C LEU A 86 -1.53 9.09 11.69
N ILE A 87 -2.77 9.45 11.97
CA ILE A 87 -3.93 9.03 11.18
C ILE A 87 -3.81 9.51 9.73
N TYR A 88 -3.35 10.74 9.52
CA TYR A 88 -3.11 11.25 8.18
C TYR A 88 -2.03 10.44 7.44
N GLY A 89 -0.92 10.12 8.10
CA GLY A 89 0.13 9.28 7.56
C GLY A 89 -0.39 7.92 7.12
N CYS A 90 -1.14 7.23 7.99
CA CYS A 90 -1.75 5.93 7.67
C CYS A 90 -2.72 6.00 6.48
N LEU A 91 -3.51 7.06 6.37
CA LEU A 91 -4.44 7.25 5.24
C LEU A 91 -3.70 7.49 3.93
N VAL A 92 -2.63 8.28 3.95
CA VAL A 92 -1.80 8.54 2.77
C VAL A 92 -1.07 7.28 2.33
N GLU A 93 -0.50 6.55 3.28
CA GLU A 93 0.20 5.29 3.04
C GLU A 93 -0.72 4.23 2.43
N ALA A 94 -1.90 4.03 3.00
CA ALA A 94 -2.90 3.11 2.46
C ALA A 94 -3.36 3.51 1.05
N TYR A 95 -3.56 4.80 0.79
CA TYR A 95 -3.93 5.31 -0.53
C TYR A 95 -2.81 5.10 -1.56
N ALA A 96 -1.57 5.38 -1.18
CA ALA A 96 -0.41 5.18 -2.05
C ALA A 96 -0.22 3.70 -2.39
N SER A 97 -0.32 2.82 -1.38
CA SER A 97 -0.24 1.37 -1.53
C SER A 97 -1.33 0.83 -2.47
N GLU A 98 -2.57 1.27 -2.31
CA GLU A 98 -3.68 0.86 -3.18
C GLU A 98 -3.44 1.29 -4.64
N ASN A 99 -3.03 2.52 -4.88
CA ASN A 99 -2.78 3.01 -6.24
C ASN A 99 -1.59 2.30 -6.89
N ASN A 100 -0.54 2.02 -6.13
CA ASN A 100 0.62 1.28 -6.63
C ASN A 100 0.24 -0.17 -6.97
N ALA A 101 -0.51 -0.86 -6.11
CA ALA A 101 -1.02 -2.20 -6.39
C ALA A 101 -1.88 -2.26 -7.65
N ARG A 102 -2.75 -1.28 -7.81
CA ARG A 102 -3.60 -1.14 -9.02
C ARG A 102 -2.77 -0.92 -10.27
N MET A 103 -1.75 -0.06 -10.21
CA MET A 103 -0.84 0.20 -11.34
C MET A 103 -0.09 -1.07 -11.74
N MET A 104 0.46 -1.80 -10.79
CA MET A 104 1.17 -3.06 -11.03
C MET A 104 0.26 -4.13 -11.63
N ALA A 105 -0.98 -4.24 -11.12
CA ALA A 105 -1.96 -5.19 -11.66
C ALA A 105 -2.35 -4.85 -13.10
N MET A 106 -2.55 -3.56 -13.42
CA MET A 106 -2.85 -3.11 -14.78
C MET A 106 -1.70 -3.33 -15.75
N GLU A 107 -0.47 -3.10 -15.31
CA GLU A 107 0.72 -3.38 -16.11
C GLU A 107 0.85 -4.89 -16.39
N GLY A 108 0.69 -5.73 -15.39
CA GLY A 108 0.67 -7.19 -15.52
C GLY A 108 -0.42 -7.67 -16.48
N ALA A 109 -1.63 -7.15 -16.36
CA ALA A 109 -2.74 -7.45 -17.26
C ALA A 109 -2.45 -7.03 -18.71
N THR A 110 -1.88 -5.84 -18.91
CA THR A 110 -1.51 -5.33 -20.23
C THR A 110 -0.45 -6.21 -20.88
N ASN A 111 0.56 -6.63 -20.15
CA ASN A 111 1.62 -7.51 -20.65
C ASN A 111 1.07 -8.91 -20.99
N SER A 112 0.20 -9.45 -20.15
CA SER A 112 -0.49 -10.72 -20.43
C SER A 112 -1.37 -10.65 -21.68
N ALA A 113 -2.12 -9.55 -21.85
CA ALA A 113 -2.94 -9.32 -23.04
C ALA A 113 -2.09 -9.25 -24.33
N LYS A 114 -0.94 -8.55 -24.29
CA LYS A 114 0.00 -8.50 -25.42
C LYS A 114 0.53 -9.89 -25.78
N GLN A 115 0.87 -10.70 -24.79
CA GLN A 115 1.33 -12.07 -25.02
C GLN A 115 0.24 -12.93 -25.65
N MET A 116 -0.98 -12.90 -25.11
CA MET A 116 -2.11 -13.62 -25.68
C MET A 116 -2.39 -13.21 -27.13
N LEU A 117 -2.41 -11.91 -27.41
CA LEU A 117 -2.60 -11.40 -28.77
C LEU A 117 -1.52 -11.90 -29.72
N SER A 118 -0.27 -11.91 -29.30
CA SER A 118 0.84 -12.42 -30.10
C SER A 118 0.69 -13.94 -30.40
N ILE A 119 0.27 -14.72 -29.43
CA ILE A 119 0.02 -16.16 -29.61
C ILE A 119 -1.13 -16.39 -30.60
N GLU A 120 -2.27 -15.72 -30.41
CA GLU A 120 -3.41 -15.86 -31.32
C GLU A 120 -3.13 -15.36 -32.73
N TYR A 121 -2.40 -14.27 -32.88
CA TYR A 121 -1.93 -13.80 -34.17
C TYR A 121 -1.06 -14.84 -34.89
N ASN A 122 -0.07 -15.41 -34.20
CA ASN A 122 0.78 -16.45 -34.77
C ASN A 122 0.00 -17.72 -35.13
N ARG A 123 -0.95 -18.12 -34.30
CA ARG A 123 -1.85 -19.26 -34.55
C ARG A 123 -2.71 -19.02 -35.80
N ALA A 124 -3.32 -17.85 -35.92
CA ALA A 124 -4.12 -17.50 -37.11
C ALA A 124 -3.24 -17.47 -38.37
N ARG A 125 -2.04 -16.90 -38.29
CA ARG A 125 -1.08 -16.90 -39.40
C ARG A 125 -0.67 -18.30 -39.83
N GLN A 126 -0.36 -19.18 -38.87
CA GLN A 126 0.00 -20.58 -39.17
C GLN A 126 -1.17 -21.33 -39.80
N ALA A 127 -2.41 -21.12 -39.31
CA ALA A 127 -3.61 -21.72 -39.90
C ALA A 127 -3.81 -21.28 -41.36
N ALA A 128 -3.66 -19.99 -41.66
CA ALA A 128 -3.76 -19.47 -43.02
C ALA A 128 -2.68 -20.10 -43.95
N ILE A 129 -1.42 -20.13 -43.54
CA ILE A 129 -0.32 -20.74 -44.30
C ILE A 129 -0.60 -22.23 -44.54
N THR A 130 -1.06 -22.97 -43.52
CA THR A 130 -1.39 -24.39 -43.64
C THR A 130 -2.52 -24.62 -44.63
N GLN A 131 -3.54 -23.78 -44.61
CA GLN A 131 -4.63 -23.83 -45.58
C GLN A 131 -4.14 -23.60 -47.03
N GLU A 132 -3.34 -22.57 -47.27
CA GLU A 132 -2.76 -22.28 -48.58
C GLU A 132 -1.92 -23.44 -49.09
N ILE A 133 -1.06 -24.01 -48.24
CA ILE A 133 -0.25 -25.22 -48.61
C ILE A 133 -1.16 -26.40 -48.95
N THR A 134 -2.22 -26.63 -48.18
CA THR A 134 -3.17 -27.73 -48.40
C THR A 134 -3.92 -27.54 -49.71
N GLU A 135 -4.32 -26.33 -50.08
CA GLU A 135 -4.97 -26.02 -51.35
C GLU A 135 -4.01 -26.26 -52.54
N ILE A 136 -2.75 -25.79 -52.47
CA ILE A 136 -1.75 -26.02 -53.50
C ILE A 136 -1.46 -27.50 -53.69
N VAL A 137 -1.26 -28.27 -52.61
CA VAL A 137 -0.98 -29.70 -52.65
C VAL A 137 -2.16 -30.46 -53.20
N SER A 138 -3.39 -30.09 -52.82
CA SER A 138 -4.60 -30.72 -53.33
C SER A 138 -4.82 -30.44 -54.82
N GLY A 139 -4.59 -29.21 -55.28
CA GLY A 139 -4.61 -28.83 -56.70
C GLY A 139 -3.57 -29.60 -57.53
N ALA A 140 -2.34 -29.71 -57.06
CA ALA A 140 -1.28 -30.46 -57.71
C ALA A 140 -1.57 -31.98 -57.81
N LYS A 141 -2.18 -32.57 -56.78
CA LYS A 141 -2.63 -33.98 -56.82
C LYS A 141 -3.82 -34.19 -57.78
N ALA A 142 -4.73 -33.25 -57.87
CA ALA A 142 -5.82 -33.34 -58.84
C ALA A 142 -5.34 -33.27 -60.31
N GLN A 143 -4.32 -32.47 -60.56
CA GLN A 143 -3.72 -32.34 -61.90
C GLN A 143 -2.91 -33.61 -62.32
N LYS A 144 -2.28 -34.32 -61.38
CA LYS A 144 -1.54 -35.57 -61.64
C LYS A 144 -2.46 -36.81 -61.88
N ARG A 145 -3.73 -36.69 -61.57
CA ARG A 145 -4.72 -37.76 -61.78
C ARG A 145 -5.43 -37.70 -63.14
N LYS A 146 -5.16 -36.71 -63.96
CA LYS A 146 -5.48 -36.65 -65.38
C LYS A 146 -4.29 -37.15 -66.22
#